data_86f7aae89c49ef5a61d3753af989ff2d
#
_entry.id   86f7aae89c49ef5a61d3753af989ff2d
#
_cell.length_a   1.000
_cell.length_b   1.000
_cell.length_c   1.000
_cell.angle_alpha   90.00
_cell.angle_beta   90.00
_cell.angle_gamma   90.00
#
_symmetry.space_group_name_H-M   'P 1'
#
loop_
_entity.id
_entity.type
_entity.pdbx_description
1 polymer ?
#
loop_
_entity_poly.entity_id
_entity_poly.type
_entity_poly.pdbx_seq_one_letter_code
_entity_poly.pdbx_strand_id
1 'polypeptide(L)'
;MVVITQVLLLRKLKANRLFRKVIDRIRLLSRKDRESYLLLYSILGYVPRDIKIYEMAMTHSSLSGNQKLSCNERLEFLGDAVLSSVTADYLYSKFSREREGFLTRSRSNLVCRERLNELAQQIGLDKYVNACGVAHQHNNYIYGNALEALVGAIYIDKGYKQCRRFLLDRVFSRLADIESVVKSDKNYKSRLIEWGQKKHIEVEFRLVSEEMRKDGVYFVSEVLVDGKVCGVGDGFSKRESQQKAARQALPKLKNS
;
A
#
# COMPACT_ATOMS: atom_id res chain seq x y z
N MET A 1 18.19 -31.73 -24.66
CA MET A 1 18.70 -31.82 -23.27
C MET A 1 18.17 -30.68 -22.37
N VAL A 2 18.15 -29.43 -22.79
CA VAL A 2 17.69 -28.26 -21.99
C VAL A 2 16.21 -28.36 -21.55
N VAL A 3 15.31 -28.78 -22.43
CA VAL A 3 13.87 -28.88 -22.15
C VAL A 3 13.53 -29.92 -21.07
N ILE A 4 14.24 -31.07 -21.08
CA ILE A 4 14.01 -32.12 -20.07
C ILE A 4 14.49 -31.66 -18.69
N THR A 5 15.57 -30.92 -18.62
CA THR A 5 16.08 -30.33 -17.36
C THR A 5 15.12 -29.29 -16.79
N GLN A 6 14.50 -28.45 -17.63
CA GLN A 6 13.48 -27.48 -17.20
C GLN A 6 12.21 -28.17 -16.70
N VAL A 7 11.73 -29.22 -17.37
CA VAL A 7 10.54 -29.99 -16.94
C VAL A 7 10.79 -30.70 -15.61
N LEU A 8 11.98 -31.27 -15.40
CA LEU A 8 12.37 -31.91 -14.13
C LEU A 8 12.50 -30.88 -13.00
N LEU A 9 13.04 -29.69 -13.28
CA LEU A 9 13.13 -28.58 -12.33
C LEU A 9 11.74 -28.09 -11.91
N LEU A 10 10.83 -27.93 -12.86
CA LEU A 10 9.43 -27.53 -12.59
C LEU A 10 8.67 -28.60 -11.80
N ARG A 11 8.90 -29.91 -12.07
CA ARG A 11 8.34 -31.00 -11.28
C ARG A 11 8.87 -31.03 -9.85
N LYS A 12 10.19 -30.83 -9.64
CA LYS A 12 10.79 -30.70 -8.30
C LYS A 12 10.26 -29.50 -7.54
N LEU A 13 10.06 -28.35 -8.21
CA LEU A 13 9.49 -27.15 -7.61
C LEU A 13 8.01 -27.34 -7.21
N LYS A 14 7.22 -28.01 -8.06
CA LYS A 14 5.82 -28.37 -7.75
C LYS A 14 5.73 -29.39 -6.61
N ALA A 15 6.56 -30.42 -6.60
CA ALA A 15 6.63 -31.42 -5.54
C ALA A 15 7.04 -30.78 -4.19
N ASN A 16 8.05 -29.91 -4.17
CA ASN A 16 8.43 -29.15 -2.98
C ASN A 16 7.32 -28.21 -2.47
N ARG A 17 6.53 -27.63 -3.36
CA ARG A 17 5.40 -26.75 -3.00
C ARG A 17 4.25 -27.55 -2.40
N LEU A 18 3.97 -28.74 -2.93
CA LEU A 18 2.95 -29.65 -2.41
C LEU A 18 3.35 -30.23 -1.04
N PHE A 19 4.58 -30.67 -0.92
CA PHE A 19 5.15 -31.21 0.33
C PHE A 19 5.14 -30.17 1.46
N ARG A 20 5.50 -28.92 1.14
CA ARG A 20 5.37 -27.80 2.08
C ARG A 20 3.92 -27.57 2.57
N LYS A 21 2.94 -27.62 1.65
CA LYS A 21 1.53 -27.48 2.02
C LYS A 21 1.04 -28.58 2.94
N VAL A 22 1.53 -29.81 2.75
CA VAL A 22 1.20 -30.96 3.62
C VAL A 22 1.81 -30.77 5.00
N ILE A 23 3.08 -30.41 5.08
CA ILE A 23 3.75 -30.12 6.38
C ILE A 23 3.06 -28.95 7.09
N ASP A 24 2.72 -27.89 6.37
CA ASP A 24 2.03 -26.74 6.94
C ASP A 24 0.63 -27.11 7.47
N ARG A 25 -0.11 -27.98 6.76
CA ARG A 25 -1.38 -28.53 7.25
C ARG A 25 -1.22 -29.35 8.52
N ILE A 26 -0.21 -30.22 8.59
CA ILE A 26 0.07 -31.03 9.78
C ILE A 26 0.40 -30.12 10.98
N ARG A 27 1.23 -29.09 10.75
CA ARG A 27 1.57 -28.10 11.80
C ARG A 27 0.37 -27.31 12.29
N LEU A 28 -0.60 -26.99 11.39
CA LEU A 28 -1.84 -26.31 11.77
C LEU A 28 -2.76 -27.18 12.64
N LEU A 29 -2.82 -28.48 12.38
CA LEU A 29 -3.67 -29.40 13.12
C LEU A 29 -3.26 -29.61 14.59
N SER A 30 -1.97 -29.42 14.89
CA SER A 30 -1.40 -29.65 16.23
C SER A 30 -1.34 -28.41 17.12
N ARG A 31 -1.89 -27.25 16.71
CA ARG A 31 -1.77 -25.98 17.47
C ARG A 31 -3.07 -25.58 18.16
N LYS A 32 -2.92 -25.02 19.39
CA LYS A 32 -4.06 -24.53 20.20
C LYS A 32 -4.74 -23.29 19.58
N ASP A 33 -3.96 -22.40 18.91
CA ASP A 33 -4.45 -21.15 18.32
C ASP A 33 -4.79 -21.31 16.83
N ARG A 34 -5.51 -22.38 16.51
CA ARG A 34 -5.75 -22.84 15.14
C ARG A 34 -6.41 -21.79 14.24
N GLU A 35 -7.35 -21.03 14.75
CA GLU A 35 -8.11 -20.03 13.96
C GLU A 35 -7.23 -18.89 13.49
N SER A 36 -6.44 -18.29 14.37
CA SER A 36 -5.50 -17.21 14.03
C SER A 36 -4.46 -17.67 13.00
N TYR A 37 -3.95 -18.90 13.16
CA TYR A 37 -3.03 -19.47 12.16
C TYR A 37 -3.70 -19.73 10.80
N LEU A 38 -4.96 -20.14 10.74
CA LEU A 38 -5.70 -20.36 9.50
C LEU A 38 -5.95 -19.03 8.78
N LEU A 39 -6.34 -17.99 9.49
CA LEU A 39 -6.50 -16.65 8.94
C LEU A 39 -5.17 -16.13 8.37
N LEU A 40 -4.09 -16.19 9.15
CA LEU A 40 -2.76 -15.81 8.67
C LEU A 40 -2.30 -16.66 7.48
N TYR A 41 -2.54 -17.96 7.49
CA TYR A 41 -2.20 -18.82 6.38
C TYR A 41 -2.92 -18.41 5.08
N SER A 42 -4.19 -18.01 5.17
CA SER A 42 -4.96 -17.54 4.01
C SER A 42 -4.35 -16.28 3.39
N ILE A 43 -3.84 -15.35 4.23
CA ILE A 43 -3.20 -14.10 3.82
C ILE A 43 -1.77 -14.36 3.31
N LEU A 44 -0.95 -15.05 4.10
CA LEU A 44 0.48 -15.24 3.86
C LEU A 44 0.79 -16.32 2.81
N GLY A 45 -0.04 -17.37 2.74
CA GLY A 45 0.20 -18.58 1.93
C GLY A 45 1.24 -19.53 2.52
N TYR A 46 1.63 -19.34 3.78
CA TYR A 46 2.53 -20.22 4.56
C TYR A 46 2.24 -20.10 6.04
N VAL A 47 2.75 -21.03 6.85
CA VAL A 47 2.63 -21.01 8.32
C VAL A 47 3.76 -20.18 8.92
N PRO A 48 3.46 -19.17 9.76
CA PRO A 48 4.46 -18.43 10.53
C PRO A 48 5.29 -19.36 11.44
N ARG A 49 6.53 -18.96 11.73
CA ARG A 49 7.34 -19.63 12.77
C ARG A 49 6.88 -19.23 14.16
N ASP A 50 6.68 -17.92 14.33
CA ASP A 50 6.19 -17.32 15.56
C ASP A 50 4.97 -16.43 15.28
N ILE A 51 3.80 -16.84 15.76
CA ILE A 51 2.55 -16.08 15.56
C ILE A 51 2.55 -14.77 16.34
N LYS A 52 3.24 -14.70 17.48
CA LYS A 52 3.22 -13.53 18.36
C LYS A 52 3.68 -12.25 17.66
N ILE A 53 4.66 -12.35 16.75
CA ILE A 53 5.13 -11.21 15.97
C ILE A 53 4.00 -10.69 15.05
N TYR A 54 3.20 -11.59 14.50
CA TYR A 54 2.08 -11.23 13.62
C TYR A 54 0.90 -10.67 14.39
N GLU A 55 0.62 -11.20 15.59
CA GLU A 55 -0.39 -10.64 16.52
C GLU A 55 0.02 -9.22 16.96
N MET A 56 1.30 -9.02 17.30
CA MET A 56 1.84 -7.70 17.59
C MET A 56 1.71 -6.72 16.42
N ALA A 57 1.91 -7.18 15.19
CA ALA A 57 1.72 -6.37 13.99
C ALA A 57 0.27 -5.87 13.82
N MET A 58 -0.70 -6.60 14.37
CA MET A 58 -2.12 -6.24 14.33
C MET A 58 -2.59 -5.43 15.55
N THR A 59 -1.73 -5.25 16.56
CA THR A 59 -2.08 -4.53 17.79
C THR A 59 -1.82 -3.03 17.61
N HIS A 60 -2.88 -2.24 17.47
CA HIS A 60 -2.78 -0.78 17.36
C HIS A 60 -2.38 -0.15 18.70
N SER A 61 -1.64 0.96 18.67
CA SER A 61 -1.13 1.66 19.87
C SER A 61 -2.23 2.09 20.84
N SER A 62 -3.43 2.38 20.36
CA SER A 62 -4.58 2.72 21.21
C SER A 62 -5.06 1.59 22.10
N LEU A 63 -4.74 0.33 21.81
CA LEU A 63 -5.10 -0.85 22.58
C LEU A 63 -4.01 -1.27 23.57
N SER A 64 -2.79 -0.77 23.39
CA SER A 64 -1.63 -1.21 24.19
C SER A 64 -1.53 -0.56 25.59
N GLY A 65 -2.39 0.39 25.93
CA GLY A 65 -2.37 1.07 27.23
C GLY A 65 -0.99 1.69 27.54
N ASN A 66 -0.46 1.44 28.74
CA ASN A 66 0.87 1.92 29.16
C ASN A 66 2.06 1.10 28.57
N GLN A 67 1.81 0.03 27.81
CA GLN A 67 2.85 -0.81 27.21
C GLN A 67 3.15 -0.38 25.76
N LYS A 68 3.71 0.82 25.55
CA LYS A 68 4.09 1.35 24.24
C LYS A 68 4.98 0.43 23.38
N LEU A 69 5.68 -0.53 23.98
CA LEU A 69 6.57 -1.46 23.28
C LEU A 69 5.85 -2.66 22.65
N SER A 70 4.58 -2.88 22.95
CA SER A 70 3.80 -4.02 22.44
C SER A 70 2.85 -3.67 21.30
N CYS A 71 2.98 -2.49 20.70
CA CYS A 71 2.19 -2.06 19.54
C CYS A 71 2.93 -2.25 18.22
N ASN A 72 2.18 -2.11 17.13
CA ASN A 72 2.66 -2.31 15.76
C ASN A 72 3.63 -1.25 15.22
N GLU A 73 3.79 -0.09 15.88
CA GLU A 73 4.54 1.08 15.36
C GLU A 73 5.98 0.76 14.94
N ARG A 74 6.70 -0.05 15.73
CA ARG A 74 8.07 -0.44 15.36
C ARG A 74 8.12 -1.39 14.17
N LEU A 75 7.12 -2.25 14.02
CA LEU A 75 6.98 -3.16 12.89
C LEU A 75 6.54 -2.38 11.63
N GLU A 76 5.65 -1.40 11.79
CA GLU A 76 5.23 -0.47 10.75
C GLU A 76 6.44 0.29 10.20
N PHE A 77 7.25 0.91 11.06
CA PHE A 77 8.47 1.60 10.67
C PHE A 77 9.42 0.71 9.85
N LEU A 78 9.68 -0.51 10.30
CA LEU A 78 10.53 -1.47 9.59
C LEU A 78 9.88 -1.93 8.29
N GLY A 79 8.59 -2.18 8.33
CA GLY A 79 7.81 -2.68 7.20
C GLY A 79 7.70 -1.67 6.07
N ASP A 80 7.49 -0.38 6.36
CA ASP A 80 7.51 0.69 5.36
C ASP A 80 8.84 0.72 4.60
N ALA A 81 9.97 0.66 5.30
CA ALA A 81 11.29 0.63 4.67
C ALA A 81 11.47 -0.60 3.75
N VAL A 82 11.05 -1.79 4.20
CA VAL A 82 11.13 -3.03 3.41
C VAL A 82 10.17 -2.99 2.22
N LEU A 83 8.94 -2.53 2.41
CA LEU A 83 7.93 -2.36 1.37
C LEU A 83 8.44 -1.40 0.28
N SER A 84 8.97 -0.25 0.68
CA SER A 84 9.57 0.73 -0.23
C SER A 84 10.73 0.15 -1.03
N SER A 85 11.62 -0.62 -0.39
CA SER A 85 12.75 -1.30 -1.04
C SER A 85 12.30 -2.35 -2.05
N VAL A 86 11.35 -3.22 -1.67
CA VAL A 86 10.80 -4.25 -2.58
C VAL A 86 10.08 -3.62 -3.77
N THR A 87 9.32 -2.54 -3.53
CA THR A 87 8.62 -1.82 -4.59
C THR A 87 9.59 -1.17 -5.56
N ALA A 88 10.69 -0.59 -5.06
CA ALA A 88 11.74 -0.01 -5.89
C ALA A 88 12.42 -1.08 -6.76
N ASP A 89 12.80 -2.23 -6.19
CA ASP A 89 13.39 -3.38 -6.92
C ASP A 89 12.45 -3.89 -8.02
N TYR A 90 11.17 -4.01 -7.70
CA TYR A 90 10.16 -4.44 -8.67
C TYR A 90 10.01 -3.46 -9.84
N LEU A 91 9.88 -2.15 -9.54
CA LEU A 91 9.73 -1.12 -10.57
C LEU A 91 10.99 -0.98 -11.42
N TYR A 92 12.16 -1.00 -10.81
CA TYR A 92 13.45 -0.95 -11.50
C TYR A 92 13.60 -2.12 -12.49
N SER A 93 13.22 -3.32 -12.07
CA SER A 93 13.29 -4.50 -12.92
C SER A 93 12.24 -4.50 -14.04
N LYS A 94 11.02 -4.04 -13.74
CA LYS A 94 9.90 -4.07 -14.69
C LYS A 94 9.98 -2.94 -15.73
N PHE A 95 10.44 -1.77 -15.34
CA PHE A 95 10.48 -0.56 -16.17
C PHE A 95 11.93 -0.13 -16.48
N SER A 96 12.71 -1.04 -17.03
CA SER A 96 14.17 -0.88 -17.25
C SER A 96 14.56 0.27 -18.18
N ARG A 97 13.62 0.81 -18.98
CA ARG A 97 13.86 1.93 -19.91
C ARG A 97 13.41 3.28 -19.36
N GLU A 98 12.77 3.28 -18.19
CA GLU A 98 12.22 4.50 -17.59
C GLU A 98 13.28 5.24 -16.73
N ARG A 99 13.15 6.56 -16.65
CA ARG A 99 14.05 7.42 -15.88
C ARG A 99 13.69 7.40 -14.38
N GLU A 100 14.66 7.83 -13.55
CA GLU A 100 14.52 7.90 -12.09
C GLU A 100 13.22 8.59 -11.64
N GLY A 101 12.90 9.76 -12.20
CA GLY A 101 11.69 10.51 -11.82
C GLY A 101 10.40 9.75 -12.06
N PHE A 102 10.32 8.89 -13.10
CA PHE A 102 9.18 7.99 -13.31
C PHE A 102 9.13 6.92 -12.22
N LEU A 103 10.27 6.28 -11.93
CA LEU A 103 10.35 5.22 -10.91
C LEU A 103 9.97 5.72 -9.51
N THR A 104 10.44 6.92 -9.15
CA THR A 104 10.13 7.56 -7.86
C THR A 104 8.65 7.91 -7.73
N ARG A 105 8.02 8.49 -8.76
CA ARG A 105 6.57 8.75 -8.77
C ARG A 105 5.76 7.45 -8.72
N SER A 106 6.17 6.46 -9.49
CA SER A 106 5.52 5.14 -9.54
C SER A 106 5.53 4.44 -8.19
N ARG A 107 6.66 4.49 -7.50
CA ARG A 107 6.78 3.97 -6.13
C ARG A 107 5.80 4.69 -5.20
N SER A 108 5.80 6.02 -5.19
CA SER A 108 4.89 6.81 -4.36
C SER A 108 3.41 6.50 -4.64
N ASN A 109 3.05 6.22 -5.90
CA ASN A 109 1.69 5.85 -6.27
C ASN A 109 1.30 4.44 -5.81
N LEU A 110 2.24 3.49 -5.79
CA LEU A 110 1.99 2.12 -5.35
C LEU A 110 1.90 1.97 -3.84
N VAL A 111 2.69 2.76 -3.09
CA VAL A 111 2.77 2.67 -1.63
C VAL A 111 2.13 3.86 -0.91
N CYS A 112 1.23 4.60 -1.58
CA CYS A 112 0.45 5.63 -0.89
C CYS A 112 -0.56 5.00 0.09
N ARG A 113 -0.88 5.71 1.16
CA ARG A 113 -1.73 5.22 2.27
C ARG A 113 -3.07 4.67 1.79
N GLU A 114 -3.73 5.37 0.88
CA GLU A 114 -5.01 4.98 0.31
C GLU A 114 -4.90 3.62 -0.40
N ARG A 115 -3.84 3.44 -1.20
CA ARG A 115 -3.60 2.21 -1.95
C ARG A 115 -3.24 1.04 -1.04
N LEU A 116 -2.40 1.27 -0.05
CA LEU A 116 -2.04 0.22 0.91
C LEU A 116 -3.26 -0.22 1.71
N ASN A 117 -4.16 0.70 2.06
CA ASN A 117 -5.40 0.38 2.75
C ASN A 117 -6.36 -0.47 1.88
N GLU A 118 -6.53 -0.12 0.59
CA GLU A 118 -7.29 -0.91 -0.37
C GLU A 118 -6.70 -2.32 -0.55
N LEU A 119 -5.38 -2.41 -0.73
CA LEU A 119 -4.68 -3.69 -0.91
C LEU A 119 -4.78 -4.58 0.33
N ALA A 120 -4.67 -4.01 1.52
CA ALA A 120 -4.84 -4.72 2.79
C ALA A 120 -6.22 -5.38 2.87
N GLN A 121 -7.28 -4.67 2.52
CA GLN A 121 -8.65 -5.21 2.46
C GLN A 121 -8.78 -6.31 1.40
N GLN A 122 -8.24 -6.12 0.20
CA GLN A 122 -8.31 -7.10 -0.89
C GLN A 122 -7.61 -8.43 -0.57
N ILE A 123 -6.59 -8.43 0.28
CA ILE A 123 -5.94 -9.65 0.76
C ILE A 123 -6.63 -10.27 1.99
N GLY A 124 -7.68 -9.61 2.52
CA GLY A 124 -8.45 -10.08 3.70
C GLY A 124 -7.79 -9.74 5.04
N LEU A 125 -6.86 -8.76 5.07
CA LEU A 125 -6.18 -8.36 6.29
C LEU A 125 -7.12 -7.66 7.27
N ASP A 126 -8.16 -6.97 6.78
CA ASP A 126 -9.24 -6.38 7.56
C ASP A 126 -9.90 -7.39 8.51
N LYS A 127 -10.16 -8.60 8.03
CA LYS A 127 -10.76 -9.69 8.83
C LYS A 127 -9.85 -10.12 9.97
N TYR A 128 -8.53 -10.17 9.74
CA TYR A 128 -7.56 -10.54 10.75
C TYR A 128 -7.37 -9.43 11.80
N VAL A 129 -7.29 -8.18 11.36
CA VAL A 129 -7.22 -6.99 12.25
C VAL A 129 -8.46 -6.93 13.15
N ASN A 130 -9.65 -7.11 12.59
CA ASN A 130 -10.90 -7.11 13.36
C ASN A 130 -10.98 -8.28 14.34
N ALA A 131 -10.50 -9.47 13.97
CA ALA A 131 -10.44 -10.63 14.85
C ALA A 131 -9.48 -10.42 16.04
N CYS A 132 -8.47 -9.57 15.89
CA CYS A 132 -7.54 -9.18 16.97
C CYS A 132 -8.10 -8.06 17.88
N GLY A 133 -9.37 -7.67 17.73
CA GLY A 133 -10.05 -6.74 18.62
C GLY A 133 -9.79 -5.26 18.36
N VAL A 134 -9.22 -4.92 17.20
CA VAL A 134 -9.08 -3.53 16.75
C VAL A 134 -10.44 -3.05 16.25
N ALA A 135 -11.28 -2.60 17.18
CA ALA A 135 -12.59 -2.04 16.87
C ALA A 135 -12.43 -0.77 16.01
N HIS A 136 -13.39 -0.56 15.12
CA HIS A 136 -13.56 0.57 14.23
C HIS A 136 -13.28 1.93 14.89
N GLN A 137 -12.03 2.32 14.94
CA GLN A 137 -11.68 3.70 15.25
C GLN A 137 -11.69 4.50 13.94
N HIS A 138 -12.05 5.77 14.01
CA HIS A 138 -12.16 6.73 12.91
C HIS A 138 -10.88 6.96 12.08
N ASN A 139 -9.89 6.06 12.17
CA ASN A 139 -8.67 6.13 11.40
C ASN A 139 -8.84 5.35 10.08
N ASN A 140 -9.13 6.08 9.01
CA ASN A 140 -9.36 5.53 7.66
C ASN A 140 -8.17 4.74 7.08
N TYR A 141 -7.01 4.69 7.76
CA TYR A 141 -5.77 4.07 7.23
C TYR A 141 -5.24 2.92 8.09
N ILE A 142 -6.05 2.41 9.01
CA ILE A 142 -5.62 1.39 9.97
C ILE A 142 -5.15 0.09 9.29
N TYR A 143 -5.77 -0.29 8.19
CA TYR A 143 -5.41 -1.49 7.43
C TYR A 143 -4.11 -1.32 6.64
N GLY A 144 -3.83 -0.11 6.15
CA GLY A 144 -2.56 0.23 5.51
C GLY A 144 -1.39 0.11 6.46
N ASN A 145 -1.50 0.71 7.65
CA ASN A 145 -0.49 0.60 8.71
C ASN A 145 -0.30 -0.85 9.17
N ALA A 146 -1.40 -1.61 9.28
CA ALA A 146 -1.34 -3.05 9.59
C ALA A 146 -0.62 -3.85 8.48
N LEU A 147 -0.78 -3.49 7.20
CA LEU A 147 -0.05 -4.12 6.09
C LEU A 147 1.45 -3.84 6.18
N GLU A 148 1.84 -2.60 6.48
CA GLU A 148 3.25 -2.25 6.70
C GLU A 148 3.81 -3.04 7.89
N ALA A 149 3.11 -3.05 9.03
CA ALA A 149 3.51 -3.83 10.19
C ALA A 149 3.60 -5.34 9.89
N LEU A 150 2.69 -5.88 9.08
CA LEU A 150 2.73 -7.27 8.61
C LEU A 150 3.99 -7.55 7.78
N VAL A 151 4.39 -6.64 6.89
CA VAL A 151 5.65 -6.77 6.13
C VAL A 151 6.84 -6.77 7.07
N GLY A 152 6.85 -5.92 8.10
CA GLY A 152 7.86 -5.92 9.16
C GLY A 152 7.94 -7.26 9.91
N ALA A 153 6.79 -7.84 10.26
CA ALA A 153 6.70 -9.15 10.89
C ALA A 153 7.23 -10.27 9.99
N ILE A 154 6.88 -10.26 8.69
CA ILE A 154 7.40 -11.22 7.70
C ILE A 154 8.92 -11.09 7.58
N TYR A 155 9.44 -9.87 7.59
CA TYR A 155 10.87 -9.61 7.52
C TYR A 155 11.63 -10.23 8.70
N ILE A 156 11.14 -10.05 9.92
CA ILE A 156 11.74 -10.63 11.12
C ILE A 156 11.65 -12.16 11.10
N ASP A 157 10.49 -12.73 10.73
CA ASP A 157 10.27 -14.19 10.73
C ASP A 157 10.99 -14.91 9.59
N LYS A 158 11.04 -14.35 8.38
CA LYS A 158 11.45 -15.05 7.14
C LYS A 158 12.45 -14.29 6.27
N GLY A 159 12.76 -13.04 6.60
CA GLY A 159 13.70 -12.20 5.86
C GLY A 159 13.15 -11.60 4.58
N TYR A 160 13.99 -10.78 3.93
CA TYR A 160 13.65 -9.97 2.75
C TYR A 160 13.06 -10.78 1.58
N LYS A 161 13.63 -11.94 1.27
CA LYS A 161 13.18 -12.79 0.16
C LYS A 161 11.71 -13.23 0.30
N GLN A 162 11.26 -13.46 1.52
CA GLN A 162 9.87 -13.81 1.77
C GLN A 162 8.96 -12.58 1.71
N CYS A 163 9.40 -11.41 2.17
CA CYS A 163 8.67 -10.14 1.98
C CYS A 163 8.45 -9.87 0.49
N ARG A 164 9.51 -9.97 -0.32
CA ARG A 164 9.43 -9.79 -1.77
C ARG A 164 8.40 -10.74 -2.39
N ARG A 165 8.44 -12.02 -2.04
CA ARG A 165 7.46 -13.01 -2.54
C ARG A 165 6.05 -12.67 -2.11
N PHE A 166 5.83 -12.33 -0.84
CA PHE A 166 4.52 -11.95 -0.32
C PHE A 166 3.95 -10.73 -1.04
N LEU A 167 4.75 -9.68 -1.18
CA LEU A 167 4.32 -8.45 -1.84
C LEU A 167 3.98 -8.66 -3.31
N LEU A 168 4.81 -9.39 -4.06
CA LEU A 168 4.57 -9.62 -5.49
C LEU A 168 3.41 -10.60 -5.73
N ASP A 169 3.39 -11.74 -5.02
CA ASP A 169 2.46 -12.83 -5.29
C ASP A 169 1.08 -12.64 -4.64
N ARG A 170 0.98 -11.86 -3.55
CA ARG A 170 -0.23 -11.74 -2.74
C ARG A 170 -0.81 -10.33 -2.72
N VAL A 171 0.04 -9.31 -2.67
CA VAL A 171 -0.40 -7.91 -2.55
C VAL A 171 -0.53 -7.28 -3.94
N PHE A 172 0.56 -7.16 -4.69
CA PHE A 172 0.55 -6.48 -5.99
C PHE A 172 -0.20 -7.27 -7.08
N SER A 173 -0.30 -8.59 -6.95
CA SER A 173 -1.14 -9.41 -7.83
C SER A 173 -2.64 -9.06 -7.75
N ARG A 174 -3.08 -8.32 -6.74
CA ARG A 174 -4.45 -7.81 -6.62
C ARG A 174 -4.71 -6.55 -7.45
N LEU A 175 -3.67 -5.88 -7.88
CA LEU A 175 -3.80 -4.76 -8.81
C LEU A 175 -4.16 -5.31 -10.18
N ALA A 176 -5.34 -4.97 -10.69
CA ALA A 176 -5.83 -5.41 -12.00
C ALA A 176 -4.89 -4.99 -13.13
N ASP A 177 -4.32 -3.78 -13.01
CA ASP A 177 -3.35 -3.23 -13.94
C ASP A 177 -2.34 -2.35 -13.20
N ILE A 178 -1.19 -2.92 -12.88
CA ILE A 178 -0.09 -2.18 -12.25
C ILE A 178 0.40 -1.06 -13.18
N GLU A 179 0.36 -1.25 -14.49
CA GLU A 179 0.85 -0.24 -15.43
C GLU A 179 -0.05 0.99 -15.44
N SER A 180 -1.36 0.80 -15.38
CA SER A 180 -2.29 1.94 -15.25
C SER A 180 -2.12 2.67 -13.92
N VAL A 181 -1.89 1.93 -12.82
CA VAL A 181 -1.63 2.52 -11.51
C VAL A 181 -0.34 3.33 -11.51
N VAL A 182 0.71 2.79 -12.08
CA VAL A 182 2.03 3.40 -12.18
C VAL A 182 2.02 4.61 -13.12
N LYS A 183 1.31 4.50 -14.26
CA LYS A 183 1.13 5.57 -15.24
C LYS A 183 0.04 6.56 -14.82
N SER A 184 -0.82 6.23 -13.87
CA SER A 184 -1.84 7.15 -13.37
C SER A 184 -1.18 8.26 -12.57
N ASP A 185 -0.82 9.31 -13.29
CA ASP A 185 -0.28 10.54 -12.74
C ASP A 185 -1.40 11.31 -12.04
N LYS A 186 -1.82 10.80 -10.86
CA LYS A 186 -2.83 11.47 -10.00
C LYS A 186 -2.29 12.74 -9.34
N ASN A 187 -1.04 13.10 -9.63
CA ASN A 187 -0.43 14.28 -9.04
C ASN A 187 -0.66 15.54 -9.90
N TYR A 188 -1.94 15.79 -10.18
CA TYR A 188 -2.37 16.93 -10.99
C TYR A 188 -1.86 18.27 -10.43
N LYS A 189 -1.81 18.40 -9.07
CA LYS A 189 -1.28 19.60 -8.41
C LYS A 189 0.18 19.85 -8.78
N SER A 190 1.07 18.87 -8.59
CA SER A 190 2.49 19.03 -8.94
C SER A 190 2.70 19.29 -10.42
N ARG A 191 1.96 18.58 -11.28
CA ARG A 191 2.01 18.82 -12.75
C ARG A 191 1.61 20.23 -13.15
N LEU A 192 0.60 20.78 -12.48
CA LEU A 192 0.15 22.14 -12.74
C LEU A 192 1.18 23.16 -12.25
N ILE A 193 1.78 22.94 -11.09
CA ILE A 193 2.86 23.77 -10.58
C ILE A 193 4.09 23.71 -11.50
N GLU A 194 4.53 22.50 -11.90
CA GLU A 194 5.65 22.33 -12.84
C GLU A 194 5.38 22.99 -14.20
N TRP A 195 4.12 22.91 -14.68
CA TRP A 195 3.71 23.58 -15.90
C TRP A 195 3.80 25.11 -15.76
N GLY A 196 3.30 25.68 -14.64
CA GLY A 196 3.41 27.10 -14.33
C GLY A 196 4.86 27.57 -14.26
N GLN A 197 5.72 26.83 -13.56
CA GLN A 197 7.16 27.13 -13.49
C GLN A 197 7.83 27.14 -14.85
N LYS A 198 7.54 26.15 -15.71
CA LYS A 198 8.09 26.08 -17.08
C LYS A 198 7.64 27.22 -17.99
N LYS A 199 6.45 27.72 -17.75
CA LYS A 199 5.85 28.82 -18.55
C LYS A 199 6.06 30.18 -17.90
N HIS A 200 6.68 30.26 -16.74
CA HIS A 200 6.80 31.47 -15.90
C HIS A 200 5.43 32.09 -15.58
N ILE A 201 4.43 31.24 -15.33
CA ILE A 201 3.05 31.60 -15.02
C ILE A 201 2.80 31.30 -13.54
N GLU A 202 2.17 32.25 -12.81
CA GLU A 202 1.83 32.07 -11.42
C GLU A 202 0.67 31.08 -11.26
N VAL A 203 0.85 30.10 -10.36
CA VAL A 203 -0.17 29.10 -10.02
C VAL A 203 -0.38 29.12 -8.51
N GLU A 204 -1.58 29.56 -8.09
CA GLU A 204 -1.98 29.64 -6.69
C GLU A 204 -3.12 28.65 -6.40
N PHE A 205 -3.06 28.00 -5.22
CA PHE A 205 -4.17 27.19 -4.68
C PHE A 205 -4.79 27.87 -3.48
N ARG A 206 -6.06 28.21 -3.57
CA ARG A 206 -6.82 28.90 -2.52
C ARG A 206 -7.90 27.99 -1.93
N LEU A 207 -7.97 27.94 -0.60
CA LEU A 207 -9.08 27.28 0.10
C LEU A 207 -10.28 28.19 0.07
N VAL A 208 -11.41 27.71 -0.45
CA VAL A 208 -12.66 28.47 -0.58
C VAL A 208 -13.56 28.25 0.64
N SER A 209 -13.73 26.97 1.04
CA SER A 209 -14.52 26.63 2.23
C SER A 209 -13.97 25.41 2.96
N GLU A 210 -14.27 25.37 4.26
CA GLU A 210 -14.00 24.24 5.15
C GLU A 210 -15.27 24.03 5.99
N GLU A 211 -15.99 22.94 5.76
CA GLU A 211 -17.29 22.64 6.36
C GLU A 211 -17.25 21.33 7.13
N MET A 212 -17.81 21.33 8.34
CA MET A 212 -18.01 20.09 9.08
C MET A 212 -19.24 19.37 8.54
N ARG A 213 -19.08 18.15 8.01
CA ARG A 213 -20.16 17.28 7.58
C ARG A 213 -20.26 16.04 8.48
N LYS A 214 -21.32 15.25 8.33
CA LYS A 214 -21.52 14.01 9.12
C LYS A 214 -20.35 13.03 9.01
N ASP A 215 -19.69 13.01 7.84
CA ASP A 215 -18.61 12.07 7.51
C ASP A 215 -17.19 12.68 7.68
N GLY A 216 -17.09 13.88 8.29
CA GLY A 216 -15.83 14.57 8.53
C GLY A 216 -15.76 15.98 7.94
N VAL A 217 -14.56 16.58 8.03
CA VAL A 217 -14.33 17.94 7.50
C VAL A 217 -14.25 17.89 5.98
N TYR A 218 -15.03 18.71 5.30
CA TYR A 218 -15.10 18.81 3.85
C TYR A 218 -14.49 20.12 3.36
N PHE A 219 -13.61 20.03 2.39
CA PHE A 219 -12.81 21.13 1.87
C PHE A 219 -13.19 21.43 0.43
N VAL A 220 -13.27 22.71 0.07
CA VAL A 220 -13.37 23.17 -1.31
C VAL A 220 -12.17 24.05 -1.60
N SER A 221 -11.44 23.76 -2.66
CA SER A 221 -10.28 24.54 -3.11
C SER A 221 -10.45 24.95 -4.56
N GLU A 222 -9.92 26.11 -4.90
CA GLU A 222 -9.78 26.56 -6.28
C GLU A 222 -8.31 26.72 -6.65
N VAL A 223 -8.01 26.64 -7.94
CA VAL A 223 -6.70 26.96 -8.49
C VAL A 223 -6.81 28.16 -9.41
N LEU A 224 -5.95 29.12 -9.16
CA LEU A 224 -5.80 30.32 -9.97
C LEU A 224 -4.53 30.19 -10.84
N VAL A 225 -4.62 30.67 -12.07
CA VAL A 225 -3.53 30.78 -13.02
C VAL A 225 -3.53 32.22 -13.52
N ASP A 226 -2.45 32.97 -13.30
CA ASP A 226 -2.40 34.41 -13.49
C ASP A 226 -3.62 35.15 -12.90
N GLY A 227 -3.96 34.83 -11.66
CA GLY A 227 -5.07 35.43 -10.93
C GLY A 227 -6.48 35.03 -11.40
N LYS A 228 -6.62 34.19 -12.44
CA LYS A 228 -7.90 33.70 -12.95
C LYS A 228 -8.22 32.30 -12.45
N VAL A 229 -9.42 32.08 -11.92
CA VAL A 229 -9.86 30.74 -11.48
C VAL A 229 -9.98 29.82 -12.69
N CYS A 230 -9.14 28.78 -12.74
CA CYS A 230 -9.10 27.78 -13.80
C CYS A 230 -9.75 26.45 -13.42
N GLY A 231 -9.83 26.14 -12.12
CA GLY A 231 -10.44 24.91 -11.65
C GLY A 231 -10.86 24.98 -10.19
N VAL A 232 -11.88 24.20 -9.85
CA VAL A 232 -12.41 24.03 -8.49
C VAL A 232 -12.45 22.55 -8.17
N GLY A 233 -12.15 22.20 -6.93
CA GLY A 233 -12.18 20.81 -6.46
C GLY A 233 -12.57 20.74 -4.99
N ASP A 234 -13.13 19.61 -4.61
CA ASP A 234 -13.68 19.35 -3.31
C ASP A 234 -13.16 18.01 -2.75
N GLY A 235 -13.24 17.79 -1.45
CA GLY A 235 -12.84 16.52 -0.84
C GLY A 235 -12.76 16.57 0.68
N PHE A 236 -12.51 15.40 1.28
CA PHE A 236 -12.37 15.27 2.73
C PHE A 236 -10.95 15.60 3.25
N SER A 237 -10.09 16.13 2.38
CA SER A 237 -8.81 16.71 2.77
C SER A 237 -8.44 17.88 1.85
N LYS A 238 -7.66 18.85 2.37
CA LYS A 238 -7.11 19.97 1.57
C LYS A 238 -6.31 19.45 0.37
N ARG A 239 -5.59 18.35 0.53
CA ARG A 239 -4.84 17.73 -0.57
C ARG A 239 -5.75 17.19 -1.66
N GLU A 240 -6.82 16.51 -1.31
CA GLU A 240 -7.77 15.95 -2.27
C GLU A 240 -8.48 17.05 -3.07
N SER A 241 -9.00 18.10 -2.38
CA SER A 241 -9.66 19.21 -3.05
C SER A 241 -8.74 19.94 -4.03
N GLN A 242 -7.47 20.18 -3.66
CA GLN A 242 -6.48 20.79 -4.54
C GLN A 242 -6.10 19.91 -5.73
N GLN A 243 -6.02 18.58 -5.56
CA GLN A 243 -5.77 17.64 -6.68
C GLN A 243 -6.92 17.66 -7.69
N LYS A 244 -8.18 17.69 -7.21
CA LYS A 244 -9.36 17.78 -8.09
C LYS A 244 -9.42 19.13 -8.81
N ALA A 245 -9.10 20.23 -8.14
CA ALA A 245 -9.02 21.56 -8.75
C ALA A 245 -7.97 21.58 -9.87
N ALA A 246 -6.77 21.06 -9.61
CA ALA A 246 -5.71 20.96 -10.62
C ALA A 246 -6.09 20.03 -11.79
N ARG A 247 -6.79 18.92 -11.52
CA ARG A 247 -7.30 18.01 -12.55
C ARG A 247 -8.26 18.71 -13.49
N GLN A 248 -9.11 19.61 -12.98
CA GLN A 248 -10.05 20.38 -13.80
C GLN A 248 -9.36 21.47 -14.63
N ALA A 249 -8.29 22.10 -14.09
CA ALA A 249 -7.57 23.18 -14.75
C ALA A 249 -6.65 22.70 -15.90
N LEU A 250 -5.91 21.57 -15.72
CA LEU A 250 -4.89 21.10 -16.64
C LEU A 250 -5.34 20.92 -18.10
N PRO A 251 -6.54 20.35 -18.41
CA PRO A 251 -7.00 20.23 -19.77
C PRO A 251 -7.26 21.58 -20.45
N LYS A 252 -7.77 22.56 -19.70
CA LYS A 252 -8.06 23.89 -20.23
C LYS A 252 -6.79 24.65 -20.66
N LEU A 253 -5.71 24.44 -19.89
CA LEU A 253 -4.42 25.12 -20.11
C LEU A 253 -3.52 24.45 -21.17
N LYS A 254 -3.82 23.22 -21.55
CA LYS A 254 -3.10 22.54 -22.65
C LYS A 254 -3.59 22.93 -24.04
N ASN A 255 -4.81 23.47 -24.12
CA ASN A 255 -5.45 23.88 -25.36
C ASN A 255 -5.32 25.40 -25.60
N SER A 256 -4.62 26.10 -24.72
CA SER A 256 -4.24 27.51 -24.80
C SER A 256 -2.74 27.65 -25.01
#